data_015fe65f8a99533d0cb429cfbca0bc50
#
_entry.id   015fe65f8a99533d0cb429cfbca0bc50
#
_cell.length_a   1.000
_cell.length_b   1.000
_cell.length_c   1.000
_cell.angle_alpha   90.00
_cell.angle_beta   90.00
_cell.angle_gamma   90.00
#
_symmetry.space_group_name_H-M   'P 1'
#
loop_
_entity.id
_entity.type
_entity.pdbx_description
1 polymer ?
#
loop_
_entity_poly.entity_id
_entity_poly.type
_entity_poly.pdbx_seq_one_letter_code
_entity_poly.pdbx_strand_id
1 'polypeptide(L)'
;SMVRELRRRKQRDEKPFAVMCRDAECAREICLVSEDEEKILDGFRRPIVLLRKKRQGLEHISENGFIGVMLPYTPLHYLLFGDDIDMLIMTSANLSDTPMMYRNDEAVEKLHGIADGFLLHNRDIQTRCDDSLCWVLGGAEYFSRRSRGYVPFPITVGEELPLLLACGAEQKASFCLSKGSYVFPSQHIGDLKNFETLENYTGQIKHFQRLFDIRPQAVVCDLHPDYMSTEYASAIAEEEDL
;
A
#
# COMPACT_ATOMS: atom_id res chain seq x y z
N SER A 1 -25.29 10.48 -2.08
CA SER A 1 -24.82 9.09 -2.21
C SER A 1 -23.92 8.75 -1.04
N MET A 2 -23.85 7.48 -0.67
CA MET A 2 -23.00 6.98 0.42
C MET A 2 -21.51 7.36 0.23
N VAL A 3 -21.04 7.41 -1.01
CA VAL A 3 -19.65 7.81 -1.32
C VAL A 3 -19.38 9.27 -0.94
N ARG A 4 -20.34 10.18 -1.15
CA ARG A 4 -20.18 11.59 -0.71
C ARG A 4 -20.15 11.70 0.80
N GLU A 5 -20.95 10.90 1.51
CA GLU A 5 -20.93 10.86 2.97
C GLU A 5 -19.59 10.33 3.49
N LEU A 6 -19.06 9.26 2.90
CA LEU A 6 -17.73 8.74 3.23
C LEU A 6 -16.63 9.78 3.00
N ARG A 7 -16.67 10.53 1.87
CA ARG A 7 -15.74 11.65 1.63
C ARG A 7 -15.80 12.70 2.72
N ARG A 8 -17.01 13.12 3.09
CA ARG A 8 -17.22 14.12 4.14
C ARG A 8 -16.66 13.65 5.48
N ARG A 9 -16.96 12.41 5.89
CA ARG A 9 -16.47 11.85 7.16
C ARG A 9 -14.95 11.69 7.18
N LYS A 10 -14.35 11.28 6.07
CA LYS A 10 -12.89 11.13 5.94
C LYS A 10 -12.16 12.44 5.64
N GLN A 11 -12.86 13.56 5.43
CA GLN A 11 -12.28 14.83 4.98
C GLN A 11 -11.37 14.63 3.75
N ARG A 12 -11.89 13.88 2.76
CA ARG A 12 -11.15 13.41 1.60
C ARG A 12 -11.78 13.94 0.32
N ASP A 13 -11.39 15.16 -0.08
CA ASP A 13 -12.05 15.85 -1.17
C ASP A 13 -11.69 15.30 -2.54
N GLU A 14 -10.42 15.11 -2.87
CA GLU A 14 -9.94 14.83 -4.22
C GLU A 14 -9.39 13.40 -4.42
N LYS A 15 -8.83 12.75 -3.40
CA LYS A 15 -8.22 11.41 -3.55
C LYS A 15 -9.26 10.38 -4.01
N PRO A 16 -9.05 9.68 -5.14
CA PRO A 16 -9.96 8.62 -5.59
C PRO A 16 -10.13 7.50 -4.58
N PHE A 17 -11.29 6.84 -4.60
CA PHE A 17 -11.49 5.58 -3.91
C PHE A 17 -11.17 4.40 -4.84
N ALA A 18 -10.76 3.28 -4.25
CA ALA A 18 -10.73 2.01 -4.95
C ALA A 18 -12.11 1.34 -4.91
N VAL A 19 -12.37 0.49 -5.88
CA VAL A 19 -13.56 -0.36 -5.92
C VAL A 19 -13.12 -1.81 -5.85
N MET A 20 -13.69 -2.58 -4.93
CA MET A 20 -13.60 -4.03 -4.95
C MET A 20 -14.79 -4.55 -5.74
N CYS A 21 -14.55 -5.17 -6.89
CA CYS A 21 -15.53 -5.89 -7.67
C CYS A 21 -15.57 -7.35 -7.22
N ARG A 22 -16.76 -7.98 -7.25
CA ARG A 22 -16.94 -9.39 -6.90
C ARG A 22 -16.02 -10.30 -7.73
N ASP A 23 -15.90 -10.02 -9.02
CA ASP A 23 -15.12 -10.76 -10.00
C ASP A 23 -14.65 -9.85 -11.17
N ALA A 24 -13.90 -10.42 -12.11
CA ALA A 24 -13.41 -9.70 -13.29
C ALA A 24 -14.54 -9.31 -14.26
N GLU A 25 -15.64 -10.05 -14.30
CA GLU A 25 -16.80 -9.74 -15.14
C GLU A 25 -17.47 -8.45 -14.66
N CYS A 26 -17.70 -8.32 -13.36
CA CYS A 26 -18.15 -7.09 -12.75
C CYS A 26 -17.21 -5.89 -13.02
N ALA A 27 -15.89 -6.11 -12.98
CA ALA A 27 -14.93 -5.05 -13.32
C ALA A 27 -15.09 -4.58 -14.79
N ARG A 28 -15.36 -5.49 -15.73
CA ARG A 28 -15.60 -5.18 -17.15
C ARG A 28 -16.89 -4.39 -17.40
N GLU A 29 -17.85 -4.41 -16.49
CA GLU A 29 -19.03 -3.56 -16.61
C GLU A 29 -18.73 -2.07 -16.48
N ILE A 30 -17.74 -1.73 -15.66
CA ILE A 30 -17.39 -0.35 -15.33
C ILE A 30 -16.09 0.15 -15.97
N CYS A 31 -15.20 -0.77 -16.37
CA CYS A 31 -13.88 -0.46 -16.91
C CYS A 31 -13.59 -1.21 -18.20
N LEU A 32 -12.72 -0.63 -19.02
CA LEU A 32 -12.03 -1.35 -20.09
C LEU A 32 -10.92 -2.17 -19.42
N VAL A 33 -10.94 -3.48 -19.65
CA VAL A 33 -9.99 -4.44 -19.06
C VAL A 33 -9.34 -5.23 -20.21
N SER A 34 -8.04 -5.04 -20.40
CA SER A 34 -7.25 -5.85 -21.34
C SER A 34 -6.92 -7.22 -20.74
N GLU A 35 -6.47 -8.15 -21.57
CA GLU A 35 -6.06 -9.49 -21.12
C GLU A 35 -4.92 -9.44 -20.08
N ASP A 36 -3.96 -8.52 -20.25
CA ASP A 36 -2.83 -8.39 -19.32
C ASP A 36 -3.26 -7.75 -18.00
N GLU A 37 -4.15 -6.75 -18.02
CA GLU A 37 -4.75 -6.18 -16.82
C GLU A 37 -5.57 -7.23 -16.05
N GLU A 38 -6.31 -8.08 -16.75
CA GLU A 38 -7.08 -9.15 -16.15
C GLU A 38 -6.19 -10.21 -15.47
N LYS A 39 -5.11 -10.65 -16.13
CA LYS A 39 -4.15 -11.58 -15.53
C LYS A 39 -3.58 -11.08 -14.20
N ILE A 40 -3.34 -9.76 -14.11
CA ILE A 40 -2.85 -9.13 -12.90
C ILE A 40 -3.97 -9.00 -11.85
N LEU A 41 -5.14 -8.54 -12.28
CA LEU A 41 -6.30 -8.34 -11.42
C LEU A 41 -6.77 -9.66 -10.79
N ASP A 42 -6.80 -10.75 -11.56
CA ASP A 42 -7.24 -12.08 -11.12
C ASP A 42 -6.08 -12.96 -10.60
N GLY A 43 -4.84 -12.49 -10.69
CA GLY A 43 -3.67 -13.16 -10.17
C GLY A 43 -3.69 -13.32 -8.65
N PHE A 44 -2.84 -14.20 -8.09
CA PHE A 44 -2.79 -14.49 -6.65
C PHE A 44 -2.43 -13.28 -5.77
N ARG A 45 -1.81 -12.25 -6.34
CA ARG A 45 -1.39 -11.03 -5.62
C ARG A 45 -2.52 -10.04 -5.40
N ARG A 46 -3.53 -10.04 -6.27
CA ARG A 46 -4.75 -9.21 -6.15
C ARG A 46 -4.46 -7.73 -5.83
N PRO A 47 -3.61 -7.01 -6.61
CA PRO A 47 -3.37 -5.58 -6.37
C PRO A 47 -4.60 -4.76 -6.75
N ILE A 48 -4.56 -3.46 -6.40
CA ILE A 48 -5.42 -2.47 -7.04
C ILE A 48 -4.81 -2.17 -8.41
N VAL A 49 -5.57 -2.42 -9.47
CA VAL A 49 -5.18 -2.10 -10.85
C VAL A 49 -5.91 -0.83 -11.29
N LEU A 50 -5.17 0.15 -11.81
CA LEU A 50 -5.74 1.37 -12.39
C LEU A 50 -6.26 1.07 -13.79
N LEU A 51 -7.58 0.97 -13.93
CA LEU A 51 -8.28 0.65 -15.16
C LEU A 51 -8.97 1.88 -15.74
N ARG A 52 -9.02 1.98 -17.07
CA ARG A 52 -9.72 3.05 -17.77
C ARG A 52 -11.22 2.88 -17.63
N LYS A 53 -11.90 3.93 -17.20
CA LYS A 53 -13.37 3.91 -17.08
C LYS A 53 -14.05 3.67 -18.43
N LYS A 54 -15.06 2.82 -18.45
CA LYS A 54 -15.86 2.48 -19.62
C LYS A 54 -17.09 3.38 -19.76
N ARG A 55 -17.61 3.88 -18.62
CA ARG A 55 -18.84 4.68 -18.58
C ARG A 55 -18.68 5.93 -17.70
N GLN A 56 -19.55 6.89 -17.90
CA GLN A 56 -19.77 8.04 -17.02
C GLN A 56 -20.56 7.63 -15.77
N GLY A 57 -20.65 8.53 -14.80
CA GLY A 57 -21.42 8.30 -13.56
C GLY A 57 -20.59 7.76 -12.40
N LEU A 58 -19.25 7.66 -12.56
CA LEU A 58 -18.29 7.23 -11.53
C LEU A 58 -17.44 8.38 -11.01
N GLU A 59 -17.80 9.62 -11.33
CA GLU A 59 -17.02 10.84 -10.99
C GLU A 59 -16.91 11.01 -9.48
N HIS A 60 -17.93 10.63 -8.73
CA HIS A 60 -17.92 10.68 -7.27
C HIS A 60 -16.95 9.67 -6.61
N ILE A 61 -16.50 8.64 -7.35
CA ILE A 61 -15.48 7.69 -6.92
C ILE A 61 -14.09 8.17 -7.36
N SER A 62 -13.95 8.58 -8.62
CA SER A 62 -12.73 9.10 -9.22
C SER A 62 -13.09 10.14 -10.27
N GLU A 63 -12.52 11.33 -10.23
CA GLU A 63 -12.77 12.40 -11.21
C GLU A 63 -11.99 12.23 -12.49
N ASN A 64 -10.85 11.54 -12.45
CA ASN A 64 -10.03 11.29 -13.64
C ASN A 64 -10.54 10.14 -14.51
N GLY A 65 -9.92 9.88 -15.65
CA GLY A 65 -10.31 8.83 -16.60
C GLY A 65 -10.10 7.38 -16.10
N PHE A 66 -9.50 7.20 -14.92
CA PHE A 66 -9.15 5.89 -14.36
C PHE A 66 -9.83 5.66 -13.02
N ILE A 67 -10.00 4.40 -12.66
CA ILE A 67 -10.49 3.95 -11.37
C ILE A 67 -9.62 2.78 -10.88
N GLY A 68 -9.29 2.77 -9.60
CA GLY A 68 -8.59 1.64 -8.98
C GLY A 68 -9.58 0.50 -8.71
N VAL A 69 -9.36 -0.64 -9.35
CA VAL A 69 -10.19 -1.84 -9.17
C VAL A 69 -9.35 -2.94 -8.53
N MET A 70 -9.93 -3.68 -7.61
CA MET A 70 -9.35 -4.87 -6.99
C MET A 70 -10.40 -5.97 -6.88
N LEU A 71 -9.97 -7.21 -6.72
CA LEU A 71 -10.83 -8.35 -6.44
C LEU A 71 -10.64 -8.87 -5.01
N PRO A 72 -11.59 -9.65 -4.47
CA PRO A 72 -11.47 -10.28 -3.17
C PRO A 72 -10.19 -11.12 -3.04
N TYR A 73 -9.46 -10.96 -1.95
CA TYR A 73 -8.22 -11.70 -1.68
C TYR A 73 -8.18 -12.39 -0.31
N THR A 74 -9.26 -12.27 0.47
CA THR A 74 -9.43 -13.00 1.71
C THR A 74 -10.81 -13.67 1.74
N PRO A 75 -10.99 -14.77 2.50
CA PRO A 75 -12.31 -15.39 2.68
C PRO A 75 -13.37 -14.40 3.17
N LEU A 76 -12.98 -13.47 4.06
CA LEU A 76 -13.88 -12.43 4.56
C LEU A 76 -14.42 -11.54 3.43
N HIS A 77 -13.56 -11.16 2.48
CA HIS A 77 -14.00 -10.34 1.34
C HIS A 77 -15.07 -11.03 0.49
N TYR A 78 -14.92 -12.35 0.25
CA TYR A 78 -15.93 -13.11 -0.49
C TYR A 78 -17.26 -13.16 0.26
N LEU A 79 -17.24 -13.23 1.60
CA LEU A 79 -18.45 -13.23 2.42
C LEU A 79 -19.16 -11.87 2.48
N LEU A 80 -18.49 -10.77 2.12
CA LEU A 80 -19.12 -9.44 2.03
C LEU A 80 -20.00 -9.29 0.78
N PHE A 81 -19.77 -10.10 -0.25
CA PHE A 81 -20.57 -10.12 -1.47
C PHE A 81 -21.73 -11.10 -1.30
N GLY A 82 -22.92 -10.57 -1.13
CA GLY A 82 -24.16 -11.35 -1.22
C GLY A 82 -24.72 -11.35 -2.64
N ASP A 83 -25.94 -11.81 -2.79
CA ASP A 83 -26.62 -11.90 -4.11
C ASP A 83 -26.85 -10.53 -4.74
N ASP A 84 -26.96 -9.48 -3.94
CA ASP A 84 -27.33 -8.12 -4.37
C ASP A 84 -26.15 -7.13 -4.42
N ILE A 85 -24.91 -7.55 -4.06
CA ILE A 85 -23.76 -6.67 -3.98
C ILE A 85 -22.68 -7.13 -4.94
N ASP A 86 -22.44 -6.34 -5.99
CA ASP A 86 -21.41 -6.60 -6.99
C ASP A 86 -20.13 -5.79 -6.77
N MET A 87 -20.24 -4.63 -6.07
CA MET A 87 -19.16 -3.68 -5.89
C MET A 87 -19.17 -3.06 -4.50
N LEU A 88 -17.99 -2.91 -3.90
CA LEU A 88 -17.75 -2.22 -2.64
C LEU A 88 -16.75 -1.09 -2.82
N ILE A 89 -17.01 0.06 -2.20
CA ILE A 89 -16.03 1.14 -2.13
C ILE A 89 -15.03 0.81 -1.04
N MET A 90 -13.76 0.76 -1.41
CA MET A 90 -12.67 0.41 -0.50
C MET A 90 -11.81 1.64 -0.17
N THR A 91 -11.46 1.76 1.09
CA THR A 91 -10.55 2.79 1.58
C THR A 91 -9.78 2.26 2.79
N SER A 92 -8.57 2.77 3.00
CA SER A 92 -7.77 2.43 4.17
C SER A 92 -8.43 2.90 5.48
N ALA A 93 -8.28 2.12 6.54
CA ALA A 93 -8.78 2.45 7.88
C ALA A 93 -7.83 3.42 8.59
N ASN A 94 -7.88 4.70 8.18
CA ASN A 94 -7.05 5.77 8.75
C ASN A 94 -7.80 7.11 8.75
N LEU A 95 -7.34 8.03 9.57
CA LEU A 95 -7.59 9.46 9.37
C LEU A 95 -6.73 9.96 8.21
N SER A 96 -7.09 11.13 7.63
CA SER A 96 -6.31 11.70 6.54
C SER A 96 -4.83 11.88 6.94
N ASP A 97 -3.94 11.44 6.04
CA ASP A 97 -2.50 11.59 6.15
C ASP A 97 -1.83 10.94 7.38
N THR A 98 -2.54 9.99 8.02
CA THR A 98 -1.98 9.15 9.09
C THR A 98 -1.79 7.72 8.62
N PRO A 99 -0.91 6.91 9.26
CA PRO A 99 -0.80 5.50 8.99
C PRO A 99 -2.12 4.75 9.24
N MET A 100 -2.33 3.65 8.51
CA MET A 100 -3.52 2.81 8.68
C MET A 100 -3.59 2.21 10.08
N MET A 101 -4.77 2.29 10.72
CA MET A 101 -5.03 1.64 12.00
C MET A 101 -5.03 0.11 11.84
N TYR A 102 -4.34 -0.58 12.73
CA TYR A 102 -4.23 -2.05 12.69
C TYR A 102 -4.54 -2.72 14.03
N ARG A 103 -4.68 -1.94 15.10
CA ARG A 103 -5.10 -2.41 16.41
C ARG A 103 -6.59 -2.15 16.59
N ASN A 104 -7.30 -3.12 17.15
CA ASN A 104 -8.75 -3.04 17.34
C ASN A 104 -9.19 -1.85 18.20
N ASP A 105 -8.50 -1.63 19.32
CA ASP A 105 -8.76 -0.55 20.27
C ASP A 105 -8.60 0.83 19.61
N GLU A 106 -7.49 1.06 18.96
CA GLU A 106 -7.21 2.31 18.22
C GLU A 106 -8.21 2.53 17.08
N ALA A 107 -8.55 1.48 16.33
CA ALA A 107 -9.49 1.58 15.21
C ALA A 107 -10.89 2.01 15.70
N VAL A 108 -11.38 1.43 16.79
CA VAL A 108 -12.68 1.79 17.37
C VAL A 108 -12.65 3.22 17.91
N GLU A 109 -11.60 3.60 18.64
CA GLU A 109 -11.47 4.93 19.23
C GLU A 109 -11.36 6.02 18.16
N LYS A 110 -10.45 5.86 17.19
CA LYS A 110 -10.12 6.92 16.23
C LYS A 110 -11.09 6.97 15.02
N LEU A 111 -11.75 5.89 14.68
CA LEU A 111 -12.60 5.82 13.48
C LEU A 111 -14.11 5.83 13.78
N HIS A 112 -14.55 5.94 15.04
CA HIS A 112 -15.98 5.95 15.39
C HIS A 112 -16.78 7.08 14.72
N GLY A 113 -16.15 8.20 14.38
CA GLY A 113 -16.77 9.30 13.64
C GLY A 113 -16.87 9.07 12.11
N ILE A 114 -16.21 8.02 11.60
CA ILE A 114 -16.18 7.67 10.18
C ILE A 114 -17.01 6.40 9.91
N ALA A 115 -16.82 5.35 10.70
CA ALA A 115 -17.48 4.06 10.55
C ALA A 115 -18.77 3.98 11.38
N ASP A 116 -19.81 3.37 10.80
CA ASP A 116 -21.07 3.08 11.51
C ASP A 116 -21.02 1.74 12.25
N GLY A 117 -20.03 0.89 11.96
CA GLY A 117 -19.81 -0.40 12.59
C GLY A 117 -18.40 -0.90 12.40
N PHE A 118 -17.99 -1.86 13.25
CA PHE A 118 -16.66 -2.45 13.25
C PHE A 118 -16.78 -3.97 13.27
N LEU A 119 -16.11 -4.63 12.32
CA LEU A 119 -15.88 -6.07 12.37
C LEU A 119 -14.46 -6.31 12.86
N LEU A 120 -14.35 -6.79 14.08
CA LEU A 120 -13.08 -6.98 14.76
C LEU A 120 -12.69 -8.47 14.80
N HIS A 121 -11.43 -8.75 15.08
CA HIS A 121 -10.91 -10.10 15.23
C HIS A 121 -9.95 -10.20 16.42
N ASN A 122 -9.67 -11.41 16.86
CA ASN A 122 -8.81 -11.72 18.00
C ASN A 122 -7.40 -12.19 17.59
N ARG A 123 -7.00 -11.98 16.33
CA ARG A 123 -5.66 -12.28 15.83
C ARG A 123 -4.93 -10.98 15.58
N ASP A 124 -3.86 -10.72 16.32
CA ASP A 124 -3.08 -9.50 16.20
C ASP A 124 -2.46 -9.34 14.80
N ILE A 125 -2.52 -8.13 14.27
CA ILE A 125 -1.84 -7.74 13.05
C ILE A 125 -0.43 -7.28 13.43
N GLN A 126 0.58 -7.96 12.89
CA GLN A 126 1.97 -7.69 13.22
C GLN A 126 2.53 -6.48 12.46
N THR A 127 2.11 -6.29 11.23
CA THR A 127 2.65 -5.26 10.33
C THR A 127 1.54 -4.63 9.51
N ARG A 128 1.53 -3.30 9.46
CA ARG A 128 0.67 -2.53 8.54
C ARG A 128 1.12 -2.80 7.11
N CYS A 129 0.18 -3.00 6.21
CA CYS A 129 0.48 -3.21 4.80
C CYS A 129 -0.64 -2.65 3.94
N ASP A 130 -0.36 -1.57 3.24
CA ASP A 130 -1.28 -1.01 2.24
C ASP A 130 -1.48 -1.97 1.06
N ASP A 131 -2.56 -1.79 0.32
CA ASP A 131 -2.74 -2.46 -0.96
C ASP A 131 -1.75 -1.93 -2.00
N SER A 132 -1.17 -2.83 -2.79
CA SER A 132 -0.38 -2.45 -3.95
C SER A 132 -1.26 -1.76 -4.98
N LEU A 133 -0.71 -0.75 -5.65
CA LEU A 133 -1.37 0.02 -6.70
C LEU A 133 -0.50 0.01 -7.95
N CYS A 134 -1.03 -0.53 -9.04
CA CYS A 134 -0.31 -0.63 -10.31
C CYS A 134 -1.21 -0.31 -11.50
N TRP A 135 -0.60 -0.10 -12.63
CA TRP A 135 -1.19 -0.18 -13.95
C TRP A 135 -0.33 -1.05 -14.84
N VAL A 136 -0.83 -1.39 -16.02
CA VAL A 136 -0.13 -2.22 -16.99
C VAL A 136 0.37 -1.32 -18.12
N LEU A 137 1.66 -1.35 -18.38
CA LEU A 137 2.31 -0.63 -19.47
C LEU A 137 3.17 -1.61 -20.28
N GLY A 138 2.85 -1.76 -21.56
CA GLY A 138 3.61 -2.67 -22.45
C GLY A 138 3.62 -4.12 -21.98
N GLY A 139 2.54 -4.59 -21.36
CA GLY A 139 2.40 -5.96 -20.83
C GLY A 139 3.09 -6.21 -19.48
N ALA A 140 3.70 -5.17 -18.89
CA ALA A 140 4.37 -5.26 -17.58
C ALA A 140 3.65 -4.44 -16.50
N GLU A 141 3.77 -4.90 -15.26
CA GLU A 141 3.27 -4.17 -14.08
C GLU A 141 4.13 -2.93 -13.80
N TYR A 142 3.49 -1.79 -13.66
CA TYR A 142 4.12 -0.55 -13.26
C TYR A 142 3.51 -0.05 -11.95
N PHE A 143 4.32 0.01 -10.88
CA PHE A 143 3.83 0.31 -9.55
C PHE A 143 3.85 1.80 -9.23
N SER A 144 2.70 2.31 -8.81
CA SER A 144 2.62 3.57 -8.05
C SER A 144 2.86 3.33 -6.55
N ARG A 145 2.54 2.10 -6.07
CA ARG A 145 2.77 1.64 -4.71
C ARG A 145 3.01 0.14 -4.75
N ARG A 146 4.18 -0.32 -4.27
CA ARG A 146 4.50 -1.73 -4.10
C ARG A 146 4.34 -2.10 -2.63
N SER A 147 3.41 -3.02 -2.30
CA SER A 147 3.05 -3.35 -0.93
C SER A 147 2.44 -4.77 -0.85
N ARG A 148 1.26 -4.96 -0.31
CA ARG A 148 0.60 -6.26 -0.17
C ARG A 148 0.62 -7.08 -1.47
N GLY A 149 0.94 -8.36 -1.35
CA GLY A 149 1.04 -9.30 -2.48
C GLY A 149 2.40 -9.31 -3.17
N TYR A 150 3.23 -8.26 -2.97
CA TYR A 150 4.56 -8.13 -3.55
C TYR A 150 5.67 -8.04 -2.50
N VAL A 151 5.37 -7.54 -1.34
CA VAL A 151 6.26 -7.51 -0.19
C VAL A 151 5.90 -8.69 0.72
N PRO A 152 6.87 -9.42 1.26
CA PRO A 152 8.31 -9.17 1.32
C PRO A 152 9.15 -9.89 0.23
N PHE A 153 8.58 -10.25 -0.91
CA PHE A 153 9.32 -10.96 -1.96
C PHE A 153 10.48 -10.13 -2.48
N PRO A 154 11.68 -10.74 -2.66
CA PRO A 154 12.84 -10.06 -3.20
C PRO A 154 12.70 -9.76 -4.70
N ILE A 155 13.52 -8.82 -5.15
CA ILE A 155 13.81 -8.58 -6.56
C ILE A 155 15.25 -9.06 -6.81
N THR A 156 15.44 -9.89 -7.85
CA THR A 156 16.77 -10.32 -8.26
C THR A 156 17.43 -9.22 -9.08
N VAL A 157 18.67 -8.89 -8.73
CA VAL A 157 19.55 -8.00 -9.52
C VAL A 157 20.65 -8.83 -10.18
N GLY A 158 21.23 -8.32 -11.25
CA GLY A 158 22.19 -9.07 -12.07
C GLY A 158 23.59 -9.20 -11.48
N GLU A 159 23.84 -8.72 -10.26
CA GLU A 159 25.15 -8.66 -9.63
C GLU A 159 25.07 -8.90 -8.12
N GLU A 160 26.20 -9.27 -7.52
CA GLU A 160 26.34 -9.40 -6.07
C GLU A 160 26.46 -8.01 -5.43
N LEU A 161 25.64 -7.75 -4.44
CA LEU A 161 25.61 -6.52 -3.68
C LEU A 161 26.14 -6.75 -2.25
N PRO A 162 26.84 -5.78 -1.67
CA PRO A 162 27.13 -5.79 -0.24
C PRO A 162 25.83 -5.72 0.57
N LEU A 163 25.93 -5.97 1.87
CA LEU A 163 24.79 -5.82 2.78
C LEU A 163 24.51 -4.32 2.99
N LEU A 164 23.48 -3.79 2.37
CA LEU A 164 23.14 -2.37 2.39
C LEU A 164 21.76 -2.13 3.00
N LEU A 165 21.62 -0.96 3.62
CA LEU A 165 20.35 -0.32 3.87
C LEU A 165 20.22 0.90 2.96
N ALA A 166 19.23 0.93 2.06
CA ALA A 166 18.89 2.10 1.27
C ALA A 166 17.62 2.75 1.86
N CYS A 167 17.73 3.98 2.33
CA CYS A 167 16.72 4.68 3.11
C CYS A 167 15.62 5.34 2.26
N GLY A 168 15.84 5.50 0.93
CA GLY A 168 14.85 6.14 0.05
C GLY A 168 14.68 7.64 0.34
N ALA A 169 13.56 8.20 -0.11
CA ALA A 169 13.22 9.61 -0.01
C ALA A 169 12.12 9.87 1.04
N GLU A 170 11.70 11.14 1.18
CA GLU A 170 10.77 11.63 2.19
C GLU A 170 9.31 11.24 1.96
N GLN A 171 8.82 11.49 0.73
CA GLN A 171 7.42 11.27 0.37
C GLN A 171 7.21 9.90 -0.24
N LYS A 172 6.08 9.26 0.08
CA LYS A 172 5.80 7.88 -0.33
C LYS A 172 6.97 6.94 0.01
N ALA A 173 7.60 7.19 1.15
CA ALA A 173 8.81 6.54 1.56
C ALA A 173 8.70 5.01 1.54
N SER A 174 9.79 4.41 1.18
CA SER A 174 10.11 2.99 1.32
C SER A 174 11.61 2.87 1.51
N PHE A 175 12.05 1.79 2.11
CA PHE A 175 13.46 1.45 2.21
C PHE A 175 13.73 0.13 1.49
N CYS A 176 15.01 -0.23 1.35
CA CYS A 176 15.41 -1.49 0.77
C CYS A 176 16.62 -2.06 1.51
N LEU A 177 16.65 -3.38 1.71
CA LEU A 177 17.84 -4.10 2.14
C LEU A 177 18.40 -4.91 0.98
N SER A 178 19.72 -5.14 0.95
CA SER A 178 20.37 -6.02 -0.02
C SER A 178 21.11 -7.17 0.65
N LYS A 179 21.12 -8.34 -0.02
CA LYS A 179 21.89 -9.53 0.39
C LYS A 179 22.16 -10.41 -0.83
N GLY A 180 23.43 -10.58 -1.19
CA GLY A 180 23.80 -11.31 -2.41
C GLY A 180 23.22 -10.65 -3.64
N SER A 181 22.63 -11.41 -4.52
CA SER A 181 21.98 -10.91 -5.75
C SER A 181 20.52 -10.47 -5.55
N TYR A 182 20.07 -10.30 -4.30
CA TYR A 182 18.70 -9.94 -3.99
C TYR A 182 18.61 -8.58 -3.31
N VAL A 183 17.56 -7.83 -3.66
CA VAL A 183 17.13 -6.65 -2.95
C VAL A 183 15.71 -6.86 -2.39
N PHE A 184 15.48 -6.38 -1.18
CA PHE A 184 14.22 -6.55 -0.43
C PHE A 184 13.59 -5.17 -0.18
N PRO A 185 12.88 -4.61 -1.18
CA PRO A 185 12.16 -3.36 -0.97
C PRO A 185 11.06 -3.53 0.07
N SER A 186 10.93 -2.57 0.98
CA SER A 186 9.83 -2.53 1.94
C SER A 186 8.49 -2.29 1.25
N GLN A 187 7.41 -2.47 2.02
CA GLN A 187 6.12 -1.92 1.66
C GLN A 187 6.18 -0.38 1.66
N HIS A 188 5.20 0.22 1.01
CA HIS A 188 4.96 1.65 1.12
C HIS A 188 4.74 2.05 2.58
N ILE A 189 5.47 3.03 3.06
CA ILE A 189 5.40 3.52 4.44
C ILE A 189 4.55 4.80 4.52
N GLY A 190 4.83 5.78 3.67
CA GLY A 190 4.11 7.05 3.64
C GLY A 190 5.04 8.28 3.68
N ASP A 191 4.51 9.41 4.13
CA ASP A 191 5.25 10.66 4.28
C ASP A 191 5.92 10.72 5.66
N LEU A 192 7.25 10.80 5.69
CA LEU A 192 8.05 10.72 6.93
C LEU A 192 7.98 11.99 7.79
N LYS A 193 7.43 13.10 7.30
CA LYS A 193 7.18 14.30 8.11
C LYS A 193 6.18 14.07 9.25
N ASN A 194 5.35 13.04 9.13
CA ASN A 194 4.47 12.61 10.20
C ASN A 194 5.24 11.72 11.17
N PHE A 195 5.22 12.06 12.46
CA PHE A 195 5.94 11.32 13.50
C PHE A 195 5.55 9.84 13.57
N GLU A 196 4.26 9.52 13.50
CA GLU A 196 3.77 8.14 13.53
C GLU A 196 4.27 7.33 12.31
N THR A 197 4.42 8.00 11.15
CA THR A 197 4.97 7.39 9.93
C THR A 197 6.47 7.14 10.07
N LEU A 198 7.21 8.07 10.65
CA LEU A 198 8.65 7.92 10.91
C LEU A 198 8.91 6.78 11.91
N GLU A 199 8.13 6.70 12.98
CA GLU A 199 8.21 5.60 13.95
C GLU A 199 7.94 4.24 13.28
N ASN A 200 6.91 4.18 12.44
CA ASN A 200 6.62 2.98 11.65
C ASN A 200 7.78 2.64 10.71
N TYR A 201 8.37 3.62 10.03
CA TYR A 201 9.50 3.46 9.12
C TYR A 201 10.70 2.82 9.82
N THR A 202 11.14 3.39 10.94
CA THR A 202 12.27 2.89 11.72
C THR A 202 12.00 1.49 12.29
N GLY A 203 10.78 1.26 12.76
CA GLY A 203 10.34 -0.05 13.24
C GLY A 203 10.34 -1.12 12.15
N GLN A 204 9.92 -0.77 10.93
CA GLN A 204 9.91 -1.69 9.78
C GLN A 204 11.33 -2.00 9.29
N ILE A 205 12.28 -1.07 9.31
CA ILE A 205 13.69 -1.35 9.01
C ILE A 205 14.22 -2.43 9.95
N LYS A 206 14.04 -2.25 11.27
CA LYS A 206 14.46 -3.22 12.28
C LYS A 206 13.76 -4.56 12.12
N HIS A 207 12.48 -4.55 11.71
CA HIS A 207 11.73 -5.78 11.42
C HIS A 207 12.31 -6.53 10.22
N PHE A 208 12.60 -5.84 9.11
CA PHE A 208 13.18 -6.45 7.91
C PHE A 208 14.61 -6.97 8.15
N GLN A 209 15.43 -6.24 8.89
CA GLN A 209 16.77 -6.71 9.31
C GLN A 209 16.68 -8.06 10.04
N ARG A 210 15.74 -8.20 10.97
CA ARG A 210 15.52 -9.47 11.69
C ARG A 210 14.91 -10.55 10.79
N LEU A 211 13.95 -10.19 9.94
CA LEU A 211 13.24 -11.13 9.07
C LEU A 211 14.19 -11.82 8.08
N PHE A 212 15.11 -11.05 7.50
CA PHE A 212 16.05 -11.54 6.48
C PHE A 212 17.43 -11.86 7.02
N ASP A 213 17.64 -11.68 8.32
CA ASP A 213 18.96 -11.81 8.96
C ASP A 213 20.01 -11.00 8.20
N ILE A 214 19.78 -9.69 8.09
CA ILE A 214 20.65 -8.73 7.41
C ILE A 214 21.12 -7.70 8.43
N ARG A 215 22.44 -7.58 8.58
CA ARG A 215 23.09 -6.48 9.27
C ARG A 215 23.79 -5.62 8.22
N PRO A 216 23.30 -4.43 7.92
CA PRO A 216 23.92 -3.55 6.92
C PRO A 216 25.38 -3.26 7.24
N GLN A 217 26.18 -3.15 6.20
CA GLN A 217 27.60 -2.75 6.27
C GLN A 217 27.80 -1.33 5.75
N ALA A 218 26.76 -0.76 5.13
CA ALA A 218 26.71 0.63 4.72
C ALA A 218 25.26 1.07 4.56
N VAL A 219 25.05 2.39 4.63
CA VAL A 219 23.76 3.04 4.45
C VAL A 219 23.80 3.93 3.20
N VAL A 220 22.75 3.87 2.40
CA VAL A 220 22.55 4.71 1.21
C VAL A 220 21.32 5.58 1.42
N CYS A 221 21.42 6.87 1.19
CA CYS A 221 20.32 7.81 1.37
C CYS A 221 20.24 8.82 0.21
N ASP A 222 19.13 9.57 0.17
CA ASP A 222 19.01 10.75 -0.68
C ASP A 222 19.99 11.85 -0.22
N LEU A 223 20.38 12.73 -1.14
CA LEU A 223 21.28 13.86 -0.84
C LEU A 223 20.56 15.08 -0.26
N HIS A 224 19.22 15.05 -0.16
CA HIS A 224 18.48 16.18 0.38
C HIS A 224 18.66 16.26 1.91
N PRO A 225 19.29 17.33 2.45
CA PRO A 225 19.69 17.39 3.84
C PRO A 225 18.53 17.41 4.83
N ASP A 226 17.37 17.93 4.41
CA ASP A 226 16.20 18.12 5.29
C ASP A 226 15.21 16.94 5.24
N TYR A 227 15.58 15.83 4.60
CA TYR A 227 14.74 14.64 4.62
C TYR A 227 14.94 13.85 5.92
N MET A 228 13.84 13.48 6.57
CA MET A 228 13.85 12.62 7.76
C MET A 228 14.52 11.26 7.49
N SER A 229 14.44 10.76 6.25
CA SER A 229 15.15 9.55 5.82
C SER A 229 16.68 9.77 5.77
N THR A 230 17.13 10.96 5.39
CA THR A 230 18.56 11.32 5.38
C THR A 230 19.11 11.54 6.79
N GLU A 231 18.34 12.21 7.65
CA GLU A 231 18.68 12.36 9.07
C GLU A 231 18.78 10.99 9.76
N TYR A 232 17.81 10.11 9.53
CA TYR A 232 17.85 8.74 10.05
C TYR A 232 19.05 7.95 9.53
N ALA A 233 19.37 8.04 8.23
CA ALA A 233 20.51 7.37 7.62
C ALA A 233 21.83 7.82 8.25
N SER A 234 21.99 9.12 8.46
CA SER A 234 23.19 9.70 9.09
C SER A 234 23.32 9.25 10.55
N ALA A 235 22.21 9.27 11.29
CA ALA A 235 22.21 8.86 12.69
C ALA A 235 22.58 7.38 12.87
N ILE A 236 22.00 6.48 12.05
CA ILE A 236 22.30 5.04 12.15
C ILE A 236 23.71 4.72 11.66
N ALA A 237 24.22 5.47 10.66
CA ALA A 237 25.60 5.30 10.20
C ALA A 237 26.63 5.66 11.28
N GLU A 238 26.39 6.71 12.05
CA GLU A 238 27.21 7.08 13.20
C GLU A 238 27.07 6.09 14.37
N GLU A 239 25.86 5.65 14.68
CA GLU A 239 25.58 4.73 15.80
C GLU A 239 26.16 3.34 15.58
N GLU A 240 26.11 2.82 14.36
CA GLU A 240 26.53 1.46 14.00
C GLU A 240 27.90 1.39 13.31
N ASP A 241 28.60 2.53 13.15
CA ASP A 241 29.92 2.65 12.49
C ASP A 241 29.89 2.11 11.04
N LEU A 242 28.91 2.59 10.22
CA LEU A 242 28.62 2.15 8.85
C LEU A 242 29.14 3.14 7.80
#